data_6a00e9243abf9cda31d1ca71811e384c
#
_entry.id   6a00e9243abf9cda31d1ca71811e384c
#
_cell.length_a   1.000
_cell.length_b   1.000
_cell.length_c   1.000
_cell.angle_alpha   90.00
_cell.angle_beta   90.00
_cell.angle_gamma   90.00
#
_symmetry.space_group_name_H-M   'P 1'
#
loop_
_entity.id
_entity.type
_entity.pdbx_description
1 polymer ?
#
loop_
_entity_poly.entity_id
_entity_poly.type
_entity_poly.pdbx_seq_one_letter_code
_entity_poly.pdbx_strand_id
1 'polypeptide(L)'
;NSTILDGQLDEVLAAMPAGSKLVLVTGYGPRNLTWIDYSNGKIREFAAQHSDRVIIADWNSAIRQALQTQSGLLASDGVHPEAAGQELYAQVLMEAIAKAQK
;
A
#
# COMPACT_ATOMS: atom_id res chain seq x y z
N ASN A 1 -3.17 5.64 10.56
CA ASN A 1 -2.56 4.61 11.41
C ASN A 1 -3.59 3.78 12.17
N SER A 2 -4.64 3.37 11.49
CA SER A 2 -5.68 2.55 12.09
C SER A 2 -6.12 1.46 11.11
N THR A 3 -6.81 0.46 11.66
CA THR A 3 -7.36 -0.63 10.86
C THR A 3 -8.41 -0.10 9.90
N ILE A 4 -8.40 -0.61 8.66
CA ILE A 4 -9.46 -0.34 7.70
C ILE A 4 -10.73 -1.04 8.16
N LEU A 5 -11.80 -0.27 8.34
CA LEU A 5 -13.10 -0.79 8.77
C LEU A 5 -13.85 -1.38 7.57
N ASP A 6 -14.73 -2.34 7.84
CA ASP A 6 -15.56 -2.95 6.80
C ASP A 6 -16.41 -1.87 6.12
N GLY A 7 -16.43 -1.91 4.80
CA GLY A 7 -17.22 -0.97 4.00
C GLY A 7 -16.53 0.35 3.69
N GLN A 8 -15.43 0.70 4.36
CA GLN A 8 -14.74 1.98 4.09
C GLN A 8 -14.26 2.08 2.64
N LEU A 9 -13.66 1.00 2.12
CA LEU A 9 -13.16 1.00 0.75
C LEU A 9 -14.29 1.05 -0.26
N ASP A 10 -15.39 0.38 0.03
CA ASP A 10 -16.60 0.43 -0.83
C ASP A 10 -17.13 1.86 -0.90
N GLU A 11 -17.18 2.57 0.22
CA GLU A 11 -17.64 3.95 0.27
C GLU A 11 -16.73 4.86 -0.55
N VAL A 12 -15.41 4.69 -0.46
CA VAL A 12 -14.47 5.48 -1.23
C VAL A 12 -14.68 5.25 -2.72
N LEU A 13 -14.78 3.98 -3.14
CA LEU A 13 -14.95 3.65 -4.54
C LEU A 13 -16.27 4.18 -5.09
N ALA A 14 -17.34 4.09 -4.31
CA ALA A 14 -18.66 4.60 -4.70
C ALA A 14 -18.66 6.12 -4.87
N ALA A 15 -17.85 6.83 -4.10
CA ALA A 15 -17.77 8.30 -4.17
C ALA A 15 -16.91 8.78 -5.36
N MET A 16 -16.15 7.91 -6.00
CA MET A 16 -15.28 8.28 -7.10
C MET A 16 -16.05 8.33 -8.43
N PRO A 17 -15.65 9.23 -9.36
CA PRO A 17 -16.26 9.25 -10.67
C PRO A 17 -16.11 7.91 -11.40
N ALA A 18 -17.11 7.55 -12.20
CA ALA A 18 -17.06 6.35 -13.01
C ALA A 18 -15.84 6.40 -13.94
N GLY A 19 -15.12 5.29 -14.06
CA GLY A 19 -13.92 5.20 -14.88
C GLY A 19 -12.64 5.61 -14.18
N SER A 20 -12.72 6.22 -12.98
CA SER A 20 -11.53 6.53 -12.19
C SER A 20 -10.92 5.26 -11.62
N LYS A 21 -9.60 5.30 -11.42
CA LYS A 21 -8.87 4.21 -10.78
C LYS A 21 -8.48 4.62 -9.36
N LEU A 22 -8.52 3.66 -8.45
CA LEU A 22 -8.10 3.84 -7.07
C LEU A 22 -6.77 3.12 -6.87
N VAL A 23 -5.77 3.83 -6.36
CA VAL A 23 -4.48 3.24 -5.99
C VAL A 23 -4.45 3.10 -4.47
N LEU A 24 -4.28 1.87 -4.00
CA LEU A 24 -4.18 1.58 -2.58
C LEU A 24 -2.76 1.13 -2.24
N VAL A 25 -2.20 1.70 -1.18
CA VAL A 25 -0.84 1.41 -0.75
C VAL A 25 -0.89 0.46 0.44
N THR A 26 -0.18 -0.67 0.34
CA THR A 26 -0.05 -1.59 1.47
C THR A 26 0.92 -1.01 2.50
N GLY A 27 0.70 -1.35 3.76
CA GLY A 27 1.53 -0.87 4.86
C GLY A 27 2.63 -1.85 5.24
N TYR A 28 3.60 -1.35 6.00
CA TYR A 28 4.67 -2.17 6.59
C TYR A 28 5.02 -1.63 7.96
N GLY A 29 5.29 -2.51 8.90
CA GLY A 29 5.72 -2.14 10.25
C GLY A 29 6.11 -3.35 11.07
N PRO A 30 6.52 -3.13 12.34
CA PRO A 30 6.90 -4.23 13.23
C PRO A 30 5.75 -5.21 13.45
N ARG A 31 6.11 -6.45 13.77
CA ARG A 31 5.13 -7.53 13.95
C ARG A 31 4.10 -7.27 15.04
N ASN A 32 4.43 -6.43 16.02
CA ASN A 32 3.48 -6.08 17.09
C ASN A 32 2.35 -5.16 16.60
N LEU A 33 2.47 -4.61 15.39
CA LEU A 33 1.41 -3.81 14.77
C LEU A 33 0.54 -4.70 13.88
N THR A 34 -0.22 -5.58 14.51
CA THR A 34 -1.03 -6.58 13.79
C THR A 34 -2.12 -5.97 12.91
N TRP A 35 -2.54 -4.74 13.21
CA TRP A 35 -3.53 -4.05 12.39
C TRP A 35 -3.03 -3.80 10.96
N ILE A 36 -1.71 -3.73 10.77
CA ILE A 36 -1.11 -3.53 9.43
C ILE A 36 -1.41 -4.73 8.55
N ASP A 37 -1.16 -5.94 9.04
CA ASP A 37 -1.42 -7.16 8.28
C ASP A 37 -2.91 -7.32 8.00
N TYR A 38 -3.76 -7.01 8.97
CA TYR A 38 -5.20 -7.06 8.78
C TYR A 38 -5.63 -6.09 7.67
N SER A 39 -5.14 -4.85 7.72
CA SER A 39 -5.48 -3.84 6.71
C SER A 39 -4.96 -4.22 5.32
N ASN A 40 -3.74 -4.77 5.24
CA ASN A 40 -3.18 -5.23 3.97
C ASN A 40 -4.04 -6.34 3.38
N GLY A 41 -4.53 -7.26 4.21
CA GLY A 41 -5.45 -8.32 3.77
C GLY A 41 -6.72 -7.73 3.17
N LYS A 42 -7.29 -6.72 3.80
CA LYS A 42 -8.47 -6.03 3.30
C LYS A 42 -8.20 -5.36 1.95
N ILE A 43 -7.06 -4.70 1.82
CA ILE A 43 -6.65 -4.05 0.58
C ILE A 43 -6.54 -5.06 -0.56
N ARG A 44 -5.87 -6.19 -0.32
CA ARG A 44 -5.68 -7.22 -1.34
C ARG A 44 -6.99 -7.86 -1.75
N GLU A 45 -7.87 -8.14 -0.79
CA GLU A 45 -9.18 -8.70 -1.06
C GLU A 45 -10.03 -7.73 -1.91
N PHE A 46 -10.04 -6.46 -1.53
CA PHE A 46 -10.81 -5.44 -2.23
C PHE A 46 -10.29 -5.27 -3.67
N ALA A 47 -8.96 -5.22 -3.85
CA ALA A 47 -8.38 -5.09 -5.17
C ALA A 47 -8.71 -6.30 -6.06
N ALA A 48 -8.75 -7.51 -5.50
CA ALA A 48 -9.12 -8.70 -6.25
C ALA A 48 -10.58 -8.66 -6.71
N GLN A 49 -11.47 -8.08 -5.89
CA GLN A 49 -12.89 -7.95 -6.20
C GLN A 49 -13.17 -6.83 -7.21
N HIS A 50 -12.26 -5.87 -7.33
CA HIS A 50 -12.44 -4.68 -8.18
C HIS A 50 -11.21 -4.45 -9.06
N SER A 51 -10.70 -5.52 -9.69
CA SER A 51 -9.43 -5.49 -10.41
C SER A 51 -9.44 -4.53 -11.62
N ASP A 52 -10.61 -4.16 -12.11
CA ASP A 52 -10.77 -3.21 -13.20
C ASP A 52 -10.62 -1.75 -12.75
N ARG A 53 -10.73 -1.48 -11.45
CA ARG A 53 -10.71 -0.13 -10.92
C ARG A 53 -9.69 0.11 -9.81
N VAL A 54 -9.15 -0.94 -9.20
CA VAL A 54 -8.27 -0.83 -8.03
C VAL A 54 -6.90 -1.40 -8.37
N ILE A 55 -5.86 -0.62 -8.07
CA ILE A 55 -4.46 -1.00 -8.29
C ILE A 55 -3.76 -0.91 -6.94
N ILE A 56 -2.93 -1.91 -6.63
CA ILE A 56 -2.14 -1.92 -5.40
C ILE A 56 -0.76 -1.36 -5.67
N ALA A 57 -0.37 -0.35 -4.89
CA ALA A 57 1.03 0.05 -4.74
C ALA A 57 1.59 -0.78 -3.59
N ASP A 58 2.31 -1.84 -3.90
CA ASP A 58 2.65 -2.88 -2.92
C ASP A 58 3.94 -2.54 -2.16
N TRP A 59 3.85 -1.53 -1.31
CA TRP A 59 4.94 -1.10 -0.45
C TRP A 59 5.42 -2.22 0.47
N ASN A 60 4.48 -2.98 1.05
CA ASN A 60 4.82 -4.06 1.97
C ASN A 60 5.81 -5.04 1.34
N SER A 61 5.50 -5.54 0.14
CA SER A 61 6.37 -6.49 -0.54
C SER A 61 7.69 -5.85 -0.97
N ALA A 62 7.65 -4.63 -1.46
CA ALA A 62 8.85 -3.94 -1.94
C ALA A 62 9.85 -3.69 -0.82
N ILE A 63 9.40 -3.17 0.33
CA ILE A 63 10.28 -2.87 1.45
C ILE A 63 10.81 -4.16 2.10
N ARG A 64 9.99 -5.20 2.19
CA ARG A 64 10.43 -6.48 2.75
C ARG A 64 11.54 -7.09 1.91
N GLN A 65 11.41 -7.03 0.60
CA GLN A 65 12.43 -7.53 -0.31
C GLN A 65 13.72 -6.71 -0.22
N ALA A 66 13.59 -5.39 -0.19
CA ALA A 66 14.76 -4.49 -0.11
C ALA A 66 15.51 -4.66 1.19
N LEU A 67 14.82 -4.90 2.32
CA LEU A 67 15.45 -5.09 3.62
C LEU A 67 16.31 -6.35 3.70
N GLN A 68 16.15 -7.29 2.78
CA GLN A 68 16.99 -8.50 2.73
C GLN A 68 18.42 -8.19 2.33
N THR A 69 18.66 -7.09 1.61
CA THR A 69 19.96 -6.76 1.07
C THR A 69 20.45 -5.36 1.45
N GLN A 70 19.61 -4.52 2.01
CA GLN A 70 19.94 -3.13 2.33
C GLN A 70 19.54 -2.80 3.77
N SER A 71 20.31 -1.89 4.38
CA SER A 71 19.97 -1.32 5.68
C SER A 71 19.75 0.18 5.53
N GLY A 72 19.23 0.82 6.59
CA GLY A 72 19.02 2.26 6.59
C GLY A 72 17.83 2.73 5.78
N LEU A 73 16.94 1.80 5.39
CA LEU A 73 15.74 2.16 4.62
C LEU A 73 14.63 2.74 5.51
N LEU A 74 14.57 2.28 6.76
CA LEU A 74 13.53 2.68 7.69
C LEU A 74 14.14 3.33 8.93
N ALA A 75 13.37 4.21 9.56
CA ALA A 75 13.70 4.79 10.85
C ALA A 75 13.73 3.71 11.94
N SER A 76 14.19 4.05 13.14
CA SER A 76 14.30 3.10 14.25
C SER A 76 12.98 2.50 14.68
N ASP A 77 11.86 3.15 14.36
CA ASP A 77 10.52 2.63 14.65
C ASP A 77 10.11 1.49 13.72
N GLY A 78 10.85 1.24 12.65
CA GLY A 78 10.54 0.19 11.67
C GLY A 78 9.34 0.49 10.80
N VAL A 79 8.86 1.73 10.79
CA VAL A 79 7.65 2.13 10.06
C VAL A 79 7.94 3.25 9.06
N HIS A 80 8.54 4.34 9.51
CA HIS A 80 8.74 5.53 8.68
C HIS A 80 9.99 5.38 7.82
N PRO A 81 9.90 5.62 6.49
CA PRO A 81 11.07 5.47 5.62
C PRO A 81 12.06 6.62 5.79
N GLU A 82 13.33 6.27 5.81
CA GLU A 82 14.44 7.23 5.68
C GLU A 82 14.63 7.58 4.19
N ALA A 83 15.62 8.42 3.86
CA ALA A 83 15.77 8.93 2.50
C ALA A 83 15.78 7.83 1.43
N ALA A 84 16.56 6.76 1.61
CA ALA A 84 16.60 5.66 0.65
C ALA A 84 15.27 4.90 0.59
N GLY A 85 14.61 4.74 1.74
CA GLY A 85 13.28 4.13 1.79
C GLY A 85 12.24 4.99 1.13
N GLN A 86 12.34 6.32 1.26
CA GLN A 86 11.44 7.26 0.60
C GLN A 86 11.55 7.18 -0.92
N GLU A 87 12.78 7.01 -1.45
CA GLU A 87 12.97 6.82 -2.88
C GLU A 87 12.29 5.55 -3.37
N LEU A 88 12.43 4.46 -2.62
CA LEU A 88 11.78 3.20 -2.96
C LEU A 88 10.25 3.35 -2.91
N TYR A 89 9.73 4.02 -1.88
CA TYR A 89 8.30 4.26 -1.75
C TYR A 89 7.77 5.05 -2.95
N ALA A 90 8.47 6.11 -3.33
CA ALA A 90 8.07 6.93 -4.48
C ALA A 90 8.05 6.11 -5.77
N GLN A 91 9.05 5.24 -5.96
CA GLN A 91 9.10 4.37 -7.14
C GLN A 91 7.92 3.42 -7.19
N VAL A 92 7.60 2.77 -6.06
CA VAL A 92 6.46 1.85 -5.97
C VAL A 92 5.16 2.57 -6.30
N LEU A 93 4.98 3.77 -5.75
CA LEU A 93 3.78 4.56 -5.98
C LEU A 93 3.68 5.00 -7.45
N MET A 94 4.77 5.47 -8.03
CA MET A 94 4.78 5.92 -9.44
C MET A 94 4.47 4.78 -10.40
N GLU A 95 4.99 3.58 -10.14
CA GLU A 95 4.69 2.41 -10.96
C GLU A 95 3.20 2.07 -10.91
N ALA A 96 2.60 2.15 -9.72
CA ALA A 96 1.16 1.89 -9.57
C ALA A 96 0.32 2.95 -10.28
N ILE A 97 0.71 4.22 -10.19
CA ILE A 97 0.03 5.31 -10.88
C ILE A 97 0.11 5.11 -12.40
N ALA A 98 1.27 4.70 -12.92
CA ALA A 98 1.43 4.42 -14.34
C ALA A 98 0.49 3.32 -14.81
N LYS A 99 0.31 2.26 -14.01
CA LYS A 99 -0.66 1.21 -14.31
C LYS A 99 -2.09 1.73 -14.32
N ALA A 100 -2.40 2.65 -13.42
CA ALA A 100 -3.75 3.22 -13.31
C ALA A 100 -4.12 4.07 -14.52
N GLN A 101 -3.12 4.56 -15.26
CA GLN A 101 -3.33 5.42 -16.42
C GLN A 101 -3.53 4.65 -17.72
N LYS A 102 -3.41 3.34 -17.68
CA LYS A 102 -3.56 2.48 -18.87
C LYS A 102 -5.01 2.12 -19.14
#